data_b4cc251dddc5f8a0d64f2dd6355cf8f1
#
_entry.id   b4cc251dddc5f8a0d64f2dd6355cf8f1
#
_cell.length_a   1.000
_cell.length_b   1.000
_cell.length_c   1.000
_cell.angle_alpha   90.00
_cell.angle_beta   90.00
_cell.angle_gamma   90.00
#
_symmetry.space_group_name_H-M   'P 1'
#
loop_
_entity.id
_entity.type
_entity.pdbx_description
1 polymer ?
#
loop_
_entity_poly.entity_id
_entity_poly.type
_entity_poly.pdbx_seq_one_letter_code
_entity_poly.pdbx_strand_id
1 'polypeptide(L)'
;SEATQPSPGDVVTVAVFLEGQYVDISGVSKGKGFAGGVKRHHFAGGPKTHGQSDRHRAPGSIGSGTTPGRVFKGLRMAGHLGHQRVTQKSLQVLKVDPERNLLLVKGAVPGPANGLVLIRQAKKQTKSGHSSQ
;
A
#
# COMPACT_ATOMS: atom_id res chain seq x y z
N SER A 1 16.54 -24.84 13.75
CA SER A 1 15.84 -24.48 15.00
C SER A 1 14.36 -24.37 14.69
N GLU A 2 13.58 -25.29 15.21
CA GLU A 2 12.12 -25.30 15.12
C GLU A 2 11.61 -24.00 15.75
N ALA A 3 10.91 -23.20 14.95
CA ALA A 3 10.18 -22.04 15.45
C ALA A 3 9.03 -22.56 16.31
N THR A 4 9.22 -22.55 17.61
CA THR A 4 8.16 -22.87 18.58
C THR A 4 6.99 -21.90 18.34
N GLN A 5 5.85 -22.44 17.95
CA GLN A 5 4.65 -21.64 17.80
C GLN A 5 4.21 -21.12 19.19
N PRO A 6 3.91 -19.82 19.32
CA PRO A 6 3.50 -19.29 20.62
C PRO A 6 2.18 -19.89 21.06
N SER A 7 2.09 -20.24 22.35
CA SER A 7 0.88 -20.73 22.99
C SER A 7 -0.09 -19.58 23.32
N PRO A 8 -1.39 -19.83 23.44
CA PRO A 8 -2.33 -18.83 23.94
C PRO A 8 -1.90 -18.30 25.31
N GLY A 9 -1.70 -16.99 25.43
CA GLY A 9 -1.22 -16.33 26.66
C GLY A 9 0.25 -15.91 26.61
N ASP A 10 1.03 -16.35 25.63
CA ASP A 10 2.41 -15.92 25.47
C ASP A 10 2.51 -14.47 25.01
N VAL A 11 3.49 -13.74 25.54
CA VAL A 11 3.79 -12.37 25.12
C VAL A 11 4.79 -12.40 23.98
N VAL A 12 4.36 -11.95 22.78
CA VAL A 12 5.20 -11.82 21.61
C VAL A 12 5.74 -10.38 21.55
N THR A 13 7.07 -10.24 21.61
CA THR A 13 7.78 -8.96 21.52
C THR A 13 8.46 -8.80 20.15
N VAL A 14 9.03 -7.61 19.87
CA VAL A 14 9.81 -7.36 18.65
C VAL A 14 11.06 -8.24 18.53
N ALA A 15 11.49 -8.89 19.60
CA ALA A 15 12.65 -9.79 19.63
C ALA A 15 12.51 -11.02 18.69
N VAL A 16 11.32 -11.31 18.19
CA VAL A 16 11.10 -12.37 17.18
C VAL A 16 11.64 -12.01 15.81
N PHE A 17 11.93 -10.71 15.55
CA PHE A 17 12.49 -10.25 14.29
C PHE A 17 14.01 -10.09 14.39
N LEU A 18 14.69 -10.32 13.28
CA LEU A 18 16.16 -10.18 13.17
C LEU A 18 16.52 -8.96 12.32
N GLU A 19 17.61 -8.28 12.67
CA GLU A 19 18.16 -7.21 11.85
C GLU A 19 18.60 -7.74 10.48
N GLY A 20 18.34 -6.96 9.43
CA GLY A 20 18.60 -7.36 8.04
C GLY A 20 17.53 -8.27 7.41
N GLN A 21 16.61 -8.80 8.17
CA GLN A 21 15.49 -9.61 7.70
C GLN A 21 14.49 -8.77 6.89
N TYR A 22 13.78 -9.42 5.96
CA TYR A 22 12.70 -8.79 5.22
C TYR A 22 11.34 -9.15 5.82
N VAL A 23 10.47 -8.16 5.92
CA VAL A 23 9.12 -8.28 6.48
C VAL A 23 8.07 -7.71 5.52
N ASP A 24 6.86 -8.25 5.59
CA ASP A 24 5.68 -7.74 4.92
C ASP A 24 4.79 -7.03 5.95
N ILE A 25 4.44 -5.79 5.70
CA ILE A 25 3.64 -4.97 6.61
C ILE A 25 2.29 -4.69 5.98
N SER A 26 1.23 -5.12 6.65
CA SER A 26 -0.16 -4.88 6.25
C SER A 26 -0.80 -3.87 7.20
N GLY A 27 -1.51 -2.91 6.65
CA GLY A 27 -2.27 -1.92 7.41
C GLY A 27 -3.42 -1.37 6.59
N VAL A 28 -4.23 -0.54 7.21
CA VAL A 28 -5.31 0.17 6.53
C VAL A 28 -4.78 1.51 6.05
N SER A 29 -4.84 1.77 4.76
CA SER A 29 -4.35 3.02 4.16
C SER A 29 -5.16 4.23 4.62
N LYS A 30 -4.57 5.42 4.57
CA LYS A 30 -5.27 6.68 4.87
C LYS A 30 -6.47 6.83 3.95
N GLY A 31 -7.64 7.11 4.51
CA GLY A 31 -8.86 7.43 3.77
C GLY A 31 -8.72 8.76 3.03
N LYS A 32 -9.22 8.81 1.80
CA LYS A 32 -9.23 10.02 0.96
C LYS A 32 -10.65 10.38 0.52
N GLY A 33 -11.65 9.68 1.06
CA GLY A 33 -13.06 9.88 0.75
C GLY A 33 -13.42 9.55 -0.71
N PHE A 34 -14.44 10.18 -1.22
CA PHE A 34 -14.84 10.08 -2.63
C PHE A 34 -13.90 10.93 -3.48
N ALA A 35 -13.24 10.33 -4.45
CA ALA A 35 -12.27 10.98 -5.31
C ALA A 35 -12.67 10.88 -6.78
N GLY A 36 -12.46 11.98 -7.51
CA GLY A 36 -12.67 12.05 -8.97
C GLY A 36 -11.61 11.28 -9.75
N GLY A 37 -11.84 11.09 -11.05
CA GLY A 37 -10.96 10.31 -11.93
C GLY A 37 -9.52 10.82 -11.98
N VAL A 38 -9.30 12.12 -11.91
CA VAL A 38 -7.96 12.71 -11.90
C VAL A 38 -7.16 12.28 -10.67
N LYS A 39 -7.74 12.35 -9.47
CA LYS A 39 -7.08 11.94 -8.22
C LYS A 39 -7.00 10.43 -8.07
N ARG A 40 -8.07 9.71 -8.41
CA ARG A 40 -8.19 8.27 -8.18
C ARG A 40 -7.42 7.43 -9.19
N HIS A 41 -7.44 7.84 -10.46
CA HIS A 41 -6.88 7.08 -11.58
C HIS A 41 -5.79 7.81 -12.36
N HIS A 42 -5.41 9.03 -11.91
CA HIS A 42 -4.39 9.86 -12.55
C HIS A 42 -4.73 10.25 -14.00
N PHE A 43 -6.01 10.49 -14.26
CA PHE A 43 -6.45 10.97 -15.57
C PHE A 43 -5.92 12.39 -15.84
N ALA A 44 -5.57 12.67 -17.10
CA ALA A 44 -5.04 13.97 -17.49
C ALA A 44 -6.09 15.09 -17.38
N GLY A 45 -7.36 14.77 -17.57
CA GLY A 45 -8.43 15.76 -17.67
C GLY A 45 -8.40 16.52 -19.00
N GLY A 46 -9.18 17.60 -19.08
CA GLY A 46 -9.20 18.46 -20.23
C GLY A 46 -8.12 19.57 -20.19
N PRO A 47 -7.87 20.26 -21.31
CA PRO A 47 -6.95 21.39 -21.36
C PRO A 47 -7.43 22.54 -20.48
N LYS A 48 -6.52 23.31 -19.91
CA LYS A 48 -6.83 24.47 -19.05
C LYS A 48 -7.04 25.77 -19.83
N THR A 49 -6.60 25.80 -21.08
CA THR A 49 -6.58 26.97 -21.98
C THR A 49 -7.05 26.57 -23.39
N HIS A 50 -6.87 27.42 -24.38
CA HIS A 50 -7.21 27.16 -25.79
C HIS A 50 -8.71 26.92 -26.03
N GLY A 51 -9.58 27.76 -25.44
CA GLY A 51 -11.01 27.73 -25.68
C GLY A 51 -11.80 26.71 -24.84
N GLN A 52 -11.14 26.02 -23.91
CA GLN A 52 -11.80 25.13 -22.98
C GLN A 52 -12.62 25.95 -21.97
N SER A 53 -13.95 25.77 -21.91
CA SER A 53 -14.84 26.56 -21.08
C SER A 53 -15.10 25.97 -19.70
N ASP A 54 -15.40 24.66 -19.58
CA ASP A 54 -16.02 24.11 -18.38
C ASP A 54 -15.59 22.68 -17.96
N ARG A 55 -14.85 21.95 -18.78
CA ARG A 55 -14.54 20.52 -18.56
C ARG A 55 -13.09 20.23 -18.28
N HIS A 56 -12.56 20.77 -17.18
CA HIS A 56 -11.14 20.61 -16.85
C HIS A 56 -10.78 19.23 -16.24
N ARG A 57 -11.67 18.66 -15.45
CA ARG A 57 -11.44 17.43 -14.67
C ARG A 57 -12.39 16.29 -15.04
N ALA A 58 -13.06 16.40 -16.16
CA ALA A 58 -14.02 15.41 -16.64
C ALA A 58 -13.31 14.13 -17.11
N PRO A 59 -13.93 12.95 -16.95
CA PRO A 59 -13.35 11.67 -17.40
C PRO A 59 -13.35 11.52 -18.92
N GLY A 60 -14.12 12.31 -19.65
CA GLY A 60 -14.32 12.16 -21.09
C GLY A 60 -15.32 11.06 -21.44
N SER A 61 -15.17 10.46 -22.64
CA SER A 61 -16.06 9.38 -23.07
C SER A 61 -15.90 8.14 -22.17
N ILE A 62 -17.03 7.52 -21.84
CA ILE A 62 -17.09 6.30 -21.02
C ILE A 62 -17.38 5.05 -21.84
N GLY A 63 -17.45 5.15 -23.16
CA GLY A 63 -17.69 4.00 -24.04
C GLY A 63 -18.05 4.41 -25.46
N SER A 64 -18.35 3.41 -26.25
CA SER A 64 -18.83 3.54 -27.64
C SER A 64 -20.36 3.62 -27.67
N GLY A 65 -20.95 3.82 -28.85
CA GLY A 65 -22.39 3.95 -29.04
C GLY A 65 -23.13 2.60 -29.02
N THR A 66 -23.84 2.29 -30.11
CA THR A 66 -24.77 1.15 -30.22
C THR A 66 -24.13 -0.20 -29.93
N THR A 67 -22.87 -0.38 -30.26
CA THR A 67 -22.08 -1.58 -29.94
C THR A 67 -20.93 -1.17 -29.01
N PRO A 68 -20.86 -1.71 -27.79
CA PRO A 68 -21.63 -2.81 -27.16
C PRO A 68 -22.93 -2.38 -26.50
N GLY A 69 -23.41 -1.12 -26.63
CA GLY A 69 -24.62 -0.62 -26.01
C GLY A 69 -24.61 -0.55 -24.48
N ARG A 70 -23.44 -0.63 -23.87
CA ARG A 70 -23.23 -0.60 -22.41
C ARG A 70 -21.85 -0.06 -22.08
N VAL A 71 -21.67 0.34 -20.81
CA VAL A 71 -20.37 0.64 -20.25
C VAL A 71 -19.71 -0.67 -19.79
N PHE A 72 -18.46 -0.89 -20.13
CA PHE A 72 -17.74 -2.10 -19.71
C PHE A 72 -17.57 -2.17 -18.20
N LYS A 73 -17.65 -3.40 -17.67
CA LYS A 73 -17.33 -3.67 -16.27
C LYS A 73 -15.86 -3.33 -16.01
N GLY A 74 -15.59 -2.75 -14.83
CA GLY A 74 -14.23 -2.37 -14.45
C GLY A 74 -13.75 -1.03 -15.04
N LEU A 75 -14.61 -0.29 -15.75
CA LEU A 75 -14.26 1.05 -16.23
C LEU A 75 -13.90 1.94 -15.04
N ARG A 76 -12.79 2.66 -15.17
CA ARG A 76 -12.26 3.54 -14.13
C ARG A 76 -13.11 4.80 -14.01
N MET A 77 -13.82 4.93 -12.91
CA MET A 77 -14.69 6.06 -12.60
C MET A 77 -14.35 6.64 -11.23
N ALA A 78 -14.93 7.80 -10.92
CA ALA A 78 -14.89 8.37 -9.58
C ALA A 78 -15.43 7.38 -8.55
N GLY A 79 -14.96 7.46 -7.32
CA GLY A 79 -15.41 6.60 -6.23
C GLY A 79 -14.54 6.71 -4.99
N HIS A 80 -14.78 5.83 -4.05
CA HIS A 80 -14.04 5.76 -2.79
C HIS A 80 -12.56 5.48 -3.03
N LEU A 81 -11.70 6.23 -2.36
CA LEU A 81 -10.25 6.08 -2.41
C LEU A 81 -9.68 6.00 -0.99
N GLY A 82 -8.74 5.09 -0.79
CA GLY A 82 -8.14 4.86 0.51
C GLY A 82 -9.02 4.05 1.47
N HIS A 83 -8.64 4.02 2.75
CA HIS A 83 -9.27 3.20 3.80
C HIS A 83 -9.42 1.72 3.37
N GLN A 84 -8.38 1.20 2.74
CA GLN A 84 -8.33 -0.18 2.26
C GLN A 84 -7.12 -0.87 2.86
N ARG A 85 -7.21 -2.17 3.07
CA ARG A 85 -6.08 -2.98 3.49
C ARG A 85 -5.03 -3.02 2.38
N VAL A 86 -3.84 -2.55 2.71
CA VAL A 86 -2.67 -2.52 1.82
C VAL A 86 -1.54 -3.28 2.48
N THR A 87 -0.81 -4.06 1.72
CA THR A 87 0.39 -4.76 2.18
C THR A 87 1.60 -4.25 1.43
N GLN A 88 2.55 -3.68 2.16
CA GLN A 88 3.86 -3.34 1.64
C GLN A 88 4.77 -4.53 1.86
N LYS A 89 5.27 -5.10 0.77
CA LYS A 89 6.08 -6.32 0.80
C LYS A 89 7.57 -6.02 0.84
N SER A 90 8.31 -6.95 1.45
CA SER A 90 9.78 -6.98 1.43
C SER A 90 10.44 -5.70 1.93
N LEU A 91 10.00 -5.19 3.07
CA LEU A 91 10.66 -4.10 3.78
C LEU A 91 11.80 -4.66 4.62
N GLN A 92 12.98 -4.06 4.54
CA GLN A 92 14.14 -4.49 5.32
C GLN A 92 14.04 -3.97 6.76
N VAL A 93 14.26 -4.85 7.73
CA VAL A 93 14.43 -4.48 9.14
C VAL A 93 15.83 -3.92 9.32
N LEU A 94 15.93 -2.67 9.76
CA LEU A 94 17.20 -1.99 9.99
C LEU A 94 17.71 -2.22 11.41
N LYS A 95 16.82 -2.13 12.40
CA LYS A 95 17.17 -2.27 13.81
C LYS A 95 15.99 -2.83 14.60
N VAL A 96 16.30 -3.65 15.58
CA VAL A 96 15.37 -4.17 16.58
C VAL A 96 15.80 -3.65 17.95
N ASP A 97 14.89 -2.96 18.65
CA ASP A 97 15.12 -2.48 20.02
C ASP A 97 14.12 -3.17 20.97
N PRO A 98 14.53 -4.26 21.64
CA PRO A 98 13.65 -5.00 22.52
C PRO A 98 13.31 -4.24 23.81
N GLU A 99 14.14 -3.33 24.29
CA GLU A 99 13.89 -2.57 25.52
C GLU A 99 12.69 -1.61 25.35
N ARG A 100 12.61 -0.95 24.19
CA ARG A 100 11.52 -0.04 23.87
C ARG A 100 10.40 -0.71 23.05
N ASN A 101 10.55 -1.97 22.73
CA ASN A 101 9.66 -2.74 21.85
C ASN A 101 9.45 -2.05 20.49
N LEU A 102 10.55 -1.54 19.90
CA LEU A 102 10.55 -0.82 18.63
C LEU A 102 11.20 -1.62 17.51
N LEU A 103 10.61 -1.53 16.32
CA LEU A 103 11.12 -2.11 15.09
C LEU A 103 11.31 -0.99 14.06
N LEU A 104 12.55 -0.81 13.58
CA LEU A 104 12.87 0.15 12.52
C LEU A 104 12.91 -0.58 11.19
N VAL A 105 12.13 -0.11 10.23
CA VAL A 105 12.07 -0.68 8.87
C VAL A 105 12.42 0.38 7.82
N LYS A 106 13.05 -0.06 6.74
CA LYS A 106 13.39 0.81 5.61
C LYS A 106 12.22 0.83 4.63
N GLY A 107 11.57 1.99 4.48
CA GLY A 107 10.49 2.20 3.51
C GLY A 107 9.21 2.74 4.12
N ALA A 108 8.15 2.73 3.33
CA ALA A 108 6.85 3.28 3.73
C ALA A 108 5.99 2.23 4.43
N VAL A 109 5.39 2.60 5.55
CA VAL A 109 4.42 1.78 6.28
C VAL A 109 3.01 2.27 5.93
N PRO A 110 2.06 1.38 5.61
CA PRO A 110 0.71 1.78 5.25
C PRO A 110 -0.07 2.33 6.45
N GLY A 111 -0.85 3.36 6.21
CA GLY A 111 -1.76 3.94 7.20
C GLY A 111 -1.29 5.25 7.84
N PRO A 112 -2.11 5.80 8.76
CA PRO A 112 -1.75 6.97 9.56
C PRO A 112 -0.76 6.62 10.67
N ALA A 113 -0.17 7.64 11.28
CA ALA A 113 0.57 7.48 12.54
C ALA A 113 -0.37 6.91 13.62
N ASN A 114 0.17 6.09 14.53
CA ASN A 114 -0.57 5.36 15.57
C ASN A 114 -1.63 4.38 15.04
N GLY A 115 -1.57 4.03 13.75
CA GLY A 115 -2.43 3.00 13.18
C GLY A 115 -1.95 1.59 13.51
N LEU A 116 -2.89 0.64 13.58
CA LEU A 116 -2.56 -0.77 13.75
C LEU A 116 -1.96 -1.34 12.47
N VAL A 117 -0.84 -2.04 12.58
CA VAL A 117 -0.19 -2.76 11.48
C VAL A 117 0.07 -4.21 11.86
N LEU A 118 -0.02 -5.09 10.88
CA LEU A 118 0.34 -6.49 11.01
C LEU A 118 1.66 -6.73 10.30
N ILE A 119 2.67 -7.17 11.04
CA ILE A 119 4.01 -7.45 10.53
C ILE A 119 4.18 -8.96 10.42
N ARG A 120 4.61 -9.42 9.26
CA ARG A 120 4.90 -10.84 9.00
C ARG A 120 6.26 -10.96 8.36
N GLN A 121 6.93 -12.07 8.59
CA GLN A 121 8.13 -12.41 7.87
C GLN A 121 7.82 -12.52 6.37
N ALA A 122 8.64 -11.90 5.52
CA ALA A 122 8.45 -11.97 4.08
C ALA A 122 8.75 -13.40 3.58
N LYS A 123 7.90 -13.90 2.69
CA LYS A 123 8.10 -15.22 2.07
C LYS A 123 9.40 -15.29 1.27
N LYS A 124 9.78 -14.19 0.61
CA LYS A 124 11.02 -14.08 -0.16
C LYS A 124 12.00 -13.23 0.64
N GLN A 125 12.99 -13.89 1.24
CA GLN A 125 14.15 -13.23 1.80
C GLN A 125 15.12 -12.94 0.64
N THR A 126 15.38 -11.68 0.34
CA THR A 126 16.39 -11.32 -0.65
C THR A 126 17.73 -11.67 -0.02
N LYS A 127 18.50 -12.55 -0.66
CA LYS A 127 19.88 -12.81 -0.24
C LYS A 127 20.61 -11.47 -0.29
N SER A 128 21.20 -11.05 0.81
CA SER A 128 22.07 -9.89 0.86
C SER A 128 23.10 -10.04 -0.25
N GLY A 129 23.14 -9.08 -1.17
CA GLY A 129 24.10 -9.07 -2.25
C GLY A 129 25.50 -9.24 -1.70
N HIS A 130 26.26 -10.06 -2.36
CA HIS A 130 27.70 -10.23 -2.28
C HIS A 130 28.39 -8.97 -1.77
N SER A 131 28.95 -9.05 -0.59
CA SER A 131 30.00 -8.14 -0.17
C SER A 131 31.22 -8.44 -1.06
N SER A 132 31.43 -7.60 -2.06
CA SER A 132 32.69 -7.56 -2.81
C SER A 132 33.80 -7.24 -1.83
N GLN A 133 34.75 -8.12 -1.75
CA GLN A 133 36.04 -7.92 -1.13
C GLN A 133 36.76 -6.75 -1.81
#